data_799469ed079a52a332977a06cf99a947
#
_entry.id   799469ed079a52a332977a06cf99a947
#
_cell.length_a   1.000
_cell.length_b   1.000
_cell.length_c   1.000
_cell.angle_alpha   90.00
_cell.angle_beta   90.00
_cell.angle_gamma   90.00
#
_symmetry.space_group_name_H-M   'P 1'
#
loop_
_entity.id
_entity.type
_entity.pdbx_description
1 polymer ?
#
loop_
_entity_poly.entity_id
_entity_poly.type
_entity_poly.pdbx_seq_one_letter_code
_entity_poly.pdbx_strand_id
1 'polypeptide(L)'
;MASANIHDYIAPGRRAHLVGIGGVSMSPLAEVLHKAGMVITGSDMRNSATVEHLRALGIPVAIGHRGENVQGAELVIRTAAVHDENPEIAAARAAGIPVFERAQAWGAIMRGYKNALCIAGTHGKTTTTSMCTHIIMAARMDPTVMIGGTLPLLGSGYRVGHGDTIILESCEYCNSL
;
A
#
# COMPACT_ATOMS: atom_id res chain seq x y z
N MET A 1 4.40 -7.73 -25.92
CA MET A 1 5.13 -7.98 -24.67
C MET A 1 4.13 -8.47 -23.64
N ALA A 2 4.39 -9.56 -22.94
CA ALA A 2 3.52 -10.02 -21.86
C ALA A 2 3.46 -8.91 -20.79
N SER A 3 2.27 -8.57 -20.31
CA SER A 3 2.13 -7.60 -19.23
C SER A 3 2.82 -8.15 -17.99
N ALA A 4 3.68 -7.35 -17.35
CA ALA A 4 4.33 -7.74 -16.10
C ALA A 4 3.26 -8.12 -15.06
N ASN A 5 3.46 -9.26 -14.39
CA ASN A 5 2.56 -9.69 -13.33
C ASN A 5 3.14 -9.23 -11.99
N ILE A 6 2.39 -8.45 -11.24
CA ILE A 6 2.85 -7.90 -9.96
C ILE A 6 3.27 -8.99 -8.95
N HIS A 7 2.68 -10.18 -9.03
CA HIS A 7 3.04 -11.32 -8.17
C HIS A 7 4.51 -11.76 -8.29
N ASP A 8 5.13 -11.53 -9.46
CA ASP A 8 6.53 -11.88 -9.70
C ASP A 8 7.50 -10.91 -8.99
N TYR A 9 6.97 -9.78 -8.53
CA TYR A 9 7.74 -8.69 -7.91
C TYR A 9 7.53 -8.55 -6.40
N ILE A 10 6.44 -9.09 -5.86
CA ILE A 10 6.18 -9.04 -4.41
C ILE A 10 6.80 -10.26 -3.74
N ALA A 11 8.05 -10.10 -3.31
CA ALA A 11 8.81 -11.14 -2.61
C ALA A 11 9.86 -10.50 -1.68
N PRO A 12 10.28 -11.20 -0.61
CA PRO A 12 11.35 -10.72 0.26
C PRO A 12 12.62 -10.37 -0.52
N GLY A 13 13.27 -9.27 -0.15
CA GLY A 13 14.48 -8.77 -0.80
C GLY A 13 14.26 -7.96 -2.08
N ARG A 14 13.09 -8.01 -2.70
CA ARG A 14 12.75 -7.18 -3.87
C ARG A 14 12.65 -5.70 -3.49
N ARG A 15 13.01 -4.82 -4.41
CA ARG A 15 13.07 -3.37 -4.22
C ARG A 15 11.87 -2.69 -4.88
N ALA A 16 11.00 -2.07 -4.07
CA ALA A 16 9.85 -1.31 -4.56
C ALA A 16 9.98 0.17 -4.24
N HIS A 17 9.61 1.03 -5.19
CA HIS A 17 9.48 2.46 -4.97
C HIS A 17 8.00 2.87 -5.02
N LEU A 18 7.52 3.55 -3.98
CA LEU A 18 6.13 3.97 -3.84
C LEU A 18 6.00 5.47 -4.05
N VAL A 19 5.30 5.88 -5.13
CA VAL A 19 5.08 7.30 -5.47
C VAL A 19 3.82 7.80 -4.78
N GLY A 20 3.95 8.86 -3.98
CA GLY A 20 2.88 9.35 -3.10
C GLY A 20 2.75 8.51 -1.81
N ILE A 21 3.88 8.07 -1.27
CA ILE A 21 3.95 7.09 -0.17
C ILE A 21 3.25 7.55 1.13
N GLY A 22 3.16 8.88 1.37
CA GLY A 22 2.49 9.44 2.54
C GLY A 22 0.95 9.44 2.47
N GLY A 23 0.38 8.97 1.36
CA GLY A 23 -1.07 8.86 1.19
C GLY A 23 -1.71 7.84 2.13
N VAL A 24 -2.98 8.08 2.52
CA VAL A 24 -3.74 7.29 3.52
C VAL A 24 -3.71 5.78 3.28
N SER A 25 -3.69 5.34 2.03
CA SER A 25 -3.67 3.91 1.67
C SER A 25 -2.34 3.44 1.07
N MET A 26 -1.41 4.38 0.83
CA MET A 26 -0.06 4.05 0.37
C MET A 26 0.88 3.77 1.54
N SER A 27 0.75 4.51 2.64
CA SER A 27 1.60 4.28 3.80
C SER A 27 1.36 2.92 4.47
N PRO A 28 0.11 2.44 4.67
CA PRO A 28 -0.12 1.08 5.11
C PRO A 28 0.44 0.03 4.15
N LEU A 29 0.33 0.27 2.83
CA LEU A 29 0.91 -0.60 1.82
C LEU A 29 2.43 -0.70 1.98
N ALA A 30 3.10 0.45 2.15
CA ALA A 30 4.55 0.48 2.36
C ALA A 30 4.97 -0.32 3.59
N GLU A 31 4.24 -0.19 4.70
CA GLU A 31 4.52 -0.93 5.93
C GLU A 31 4.31 -2.43 5.78
N VAL A 32 3.22 -2.85 5.12
CA VAL A 32 2.93 -4.28 4.88
C VAL A 32 4.01 -4.90 4.00
N LEU A 33 4.39 -4.24 2.91
CA LEU A 33 5.44 -4.71 2.00
C LEU A 33 6.81 -4.75 2.71
N HIS A 34 7.13 -3.73 3.49
CA HIS A 34 8.38 -3.68 4.28
C HIS A 34 8.42 -4.82 5.30
N LYS A 35 7.32 -5.07 6.00
CA LYS A 35 7.19 -6.18 6.95
C LYS A 35 7.28 -7.55 6.27
N ALA A 36 6.82 -7.66 5.04
CA ALA A 36 6.99 -8.85 4.21
C ALA A 36 8.44 -9.07 3.72
N GLY A 37 9.38 -8.22 4.16
CA GLY A 37 10.80 -8.33 3.85
C GLY A 37 11.24 -7.68 2.55
N MET A 38 10.40 -6.87 1.92
CA MET A 38 10.79 -6.07 0.77
C MET A 38 11.61 -4.85 1.17
N VAL A 39 12.48 -4.39 0.29
CA VAL A 39 13.22 -3.13 0.44
C VAL A 39 12.36 -2.02 -0.16
N ILE A 40 11.78 -1.20 0.70
CA ILE A 40 10.87 -0.14 0.30
C ILE A 40 11.55 1.22 0.33
N THR A 41 11.35 1.99 -0.72
CA THR A 41 11.63 3.42 -0.79
C THR A 41 10.37 4.14 -1.26
N GLY A 42 10.32 5.45 -1.14
CA GLY A 42 9.20 6.19 -1.71
C GLY A 42 9.45 7.68 -1.79
N SER A 43 8.48 8.37 -2.36
CA SER A 43 8.47 9.82 -2.48
C SER A 43 7.10 10.40 -2.13
N ASP A 44 7.09 11.62 -1.64
CA ASP A 44 5.89 12.41 -1.44
C ASP A 44 6.15 13.89 -1.70
N MET A 45 5.13 14.64 -2.03
CA MET A 45 5.25 16.09 -2.24
C MET A 45 5.42 16.86 -0.93
N ARG A 46 4.95 16.30 0.18
CA ARG A 46 4.94 16.97 1.49
C ARG A 46 5.59 16.13 2.57
N ASN A 47 6.31 16.80 3.45
CA ASN A 47 6.75 16.18 4.68
C ASN A 47 5.58 16.19 5.67
N SER A 48 5.01 15.03 5.94
CA SER A 48 3.86 14.85 6.84
C SER A 48 4.23 13.95 8.01
N ALA A 49 3.41 13.94 9.07
CA ALA A 49 3.58 13.00 10.18
C ALA A 49 3.64 11.53 9.71
N THR A 50 2.89 11.19 8.67
CA THR A 50 2.92 9.85 8.03
C THR A 50 4.29 9.57 7.41
N VAL A 51 4.87 10.53 6.71
CA VAL A 51 6.22 10.40 6.12
C VAL A 51 7.27 10.22 7.22
N GLU A 52 7.18 10.99 8.29
CA GLU A 52 8.10 10.84 9.43
C GLU A 52 7.95 9.48 10.13
N HIS A 53 6.71 8.98 10.26
CA HIS A 53 6.46 7.64 10.76
C HIS A 53 7.12 6.56 9.89
N LEU A 54 6.97 6.64 8.57
CA LEU A 54 7.62 5.70 7.65
C LEU A 54 9.16 5.74 7.75
N ARG A 55 9.74 6.94 7.88
CA ARG A 55 11.18 7.10 8.11
C ARG A 55 11.64 6.46 9.41
N ALA A 56 10.86 6.62 10.47
CA ALA A 56 11.13 5.98 11.76
C ALA A 56 11.10 4.45 11.70
N LEU A 57 10.32 3.88 10.76
CA LEU A 57 10.32 2.44 10.45
C LEU A 57 11.51 2.00 9.57
N GLY A 58 12.40 2.92 9.18
CA GLY A 58 13.54 2.63 8.33
C GLY A 58 13.23 2.64 6.83
N ILE A 59 12.09 3.20 6.41
CA ILE A 59 11.71 3.36 5.00
C ILE A 59 12.19 4.74 4.51
N PRO A 60 13.17 4.82 3.58
CA PRO A 60 13.62 6.09 3.04
C PRO A 60 12.53 6.77 2.21
N VAL A 61 12.23 8.03 2.51
CA VAL A 61 11.25 8.83 1.78
C VAL A 61 11.87 10.12 1.28
N ALA A 62 11.88 10.32 -0.03
CA ALA A 62 12.28 11.57 -0.68
C ALA A 62 11.12 12.58 -0.68
N ILE A 63 11.44 13.87 -0.51
CA ILE A 63 10.46 14.94 -0.68
C ILE A 63 10.63 15.56 -2.07
N GLY A 64 9.52 15.60 -2.80
CA GLY A 64 9.47 15.97 -4.21
C GLY A 64 9.69 14.81 -5.15
N HIS A 65 9.02 14.86 -6.29
CA HIS A 65 9.09 13.83 -7.33
C HIS A 65 10.24 14.14 -8.30
N ARG A 66 11.19 13.22 -8.42
CA ARG A 66 12.34 13.31 -9.32
C ARG A 66 12.64 11.96 -9.94
N GLY A 67 13.05 11.93 -11.20
CA GLY A 67 13.38 10.69 -11.90
C GLY A 67 14.45 9.84 -11.22
N GLU A 68 15.38 10.46 -10.49
CA GLU A 68 16.43 9.75 -9.76
C GLU A 68 15.91 8.92 -8.58
N ASN A 69 14.74 9.26 -8.03
CA ASN A 69 14.16 8.55 -6.88
C ASN A 69 13.88 7.07 -7.17
N VAL A 70 13.66 6.71 -8.43
CA VAL A 70 13.36 5.31 -8.82
C VAL A 70 14.61 4.48 -9.11
N GLN A 71 15.82 5.04 -8.94
CA GLN A 71 17.05 4.31 -9.18
C GLN A 71 17.17 3.08 -8.27
N GLY A 72 17.44 1.94 -8.90
CA GLY A 72 17.58 0.66 -8.20
C GLY A 72 16.27 0.00 -7.79
N ALA A 73 15.10 0.59 -8.09
CA ALA A 73 13.82 -0.06 -7.93
C ALA A 73 13.62 -1.14 -9.01
N GLU A 74 13.01 -2.26 -8.62
CA GLU A 74 12.63 -3.35 -9.53
C GLU A 74 11.16 -3.23 -9.96
N LEU A 75 10.36 -2.49 -9.17
CA LEU A 75 9.00 -2.10 -9.50
C LEU A 75 8.68 -0.73 -8.90
N VAL A 76 7.72 -0.04 -9.50
CA VAL A 76 7.16 1.20 -8.98
C VAL A 76 5.67 0.97 -8.72
N ILE A 77 5.18 1.45 -7.56
CA ILE A 77 3.76 1.43 -7.22
C ILE A 77 3.30 2.87 -7.08
N ARG A 78 2.20 3.22 -7.74
CA ARG A 78 1.62 4.56 -7.68
C ARG A 78 0.18 4.57 -7.18
N THR A 79 -0.25 5.68 -6.64
CA THR A 79 -1.68 5.98 -6.45
C THR A 79 -2.31 6.50 -7.74
N ALA A 80 -3.62 6.35 -7.89
CA ALA A 80 -4.36 6.88 -9.05
C ALA A 80 -4.26 8.41 -9.22
N ALA A 81 -3.90 9.15 -8.16
CA ALA A 81 -3.65 10.58 -8.21
C ALA A 81 -2.32 10.97 -8.91
N VAL A 82 -1.44 10.00 -9.11
CA VAL A 82 -0.14 10.20 -9.79
C VAL A 82 -0.29 9.79 -11.24
N HIS A 83 -0.25 10.77 -12.15
CA HIS A 83 -0.42 10.55 -13.59
C HIS A 83 0.91 10.21 -14.29
N ASP A 84 0.81 9.89 -15.56
CA ASP A 84 1.94 9.41 -16.38
C ASP A 84 3.02 10.47 -16.61
N GLU A 85 2.68 11.75 -16.49
CA GLU A 85 3.58 12.90 -16.60
C GLU A 85 4.48 13.08 -15.38
N ASN A 86 4.22 12.35 -14.29
CA ASN A 86 5.08 12.40 -13.11
C ASN A 86 6.51 11.95 -13.48
N PRO A 87 7.57 12.72 -13.10
CA PRO A 87 8.93 12.42 -13.51
C PRO A 87 9.43 11.05 -13.06
N GLU A 88 8.93 10.52 -11.95
CA GLU A 88 9.29 9.18 -11.46
C GLU A 88 8.65 8.10 -12.33
N ILE A 89 7.38 8.28 -12.73
CA ILE A 89 6.69 7.35 -13.62
C ILE A 89 7.33 7.35 -15.00
N ALA A 90 7.64 8.54 -15.54
CA ALA A 90 8.34 8.67 -16.82
C ALA A 90 9.72 8.00 -16.79
N ALA A 91 10.50 8.22 -15.72
CA ALA A 91 11.81 7.61 -15.55
C ALA A 91 11.74 6.08 -15.40
N ALA A 92 10.77 5.57 -14.62
CA ALA A 92 10.55 4.14 -14.47
C ALA A 92 10.26 3.47 -15.82
N ARG A 93 9.36 4.05 -16.62
CA ARG A 93 9.03 3.54 -17.96
C ARG A 93 10.23 3.58 -18.90
N ALA A 94 10.98 4.67 -18.90
CA ALA A 94 12.19 4.80 -19.73
C ALA A 94 13.26 3.76 -19.35
N ALA A 95 13.35 3.38 -18.08
CA ALA A 95 14.23 2.34 -17.57
C ALA A 95 13.67 0.92 -17.71
N GLY A 96 12.46 0.73 -18.25
CA GLY A 96 11.80 -0.58 -18.34
C GLY A 96 11.34 -1.15 -17.00
N ILE A 97 11.27 -0.32 -15.94
CA ILE A 97 10.78 -0.73 -14.62
C ILE A 97 9.25 -0.79 -14.67
N PRO A 98 8.61 -1.92 -14.31
CA PRO A 98 7.16 -2.03 -14.31
C PRO A 98 6.53 -1.09 -13.29
N VAL A 99 5.43 -0.46 -13.71
CA VAL A 99 4.63 0.45 -12.88
C VAL A 99 3.28 -0.19 -12.64
N PHE A 100 2.91 -0.32 -11.37
CA PHE A 100 1.66 -0.91 -10.93
C PHE A 100 0.81 0.09 -10.16
N GLU A 101 -0.49 -0.11 -10.21
CA GLU A 101 -1.42 0.63 -9.37
C GLU A 101 -1.43 0.06 -7.95
N ARG A 102 -1.68 0.92 -6.98
CA ARG A 102 -1.86 0.55 -5.57
C ARG A 102 -2.83 -0.61 -5.38
N ALA A 103 -3.93 -0.63 -6.11
CA ALA A 103 -4.95 -1.68 -6.02
C ALA A 103 -4.41 -3.06 -6.44
N GLN A 104 -3.57 -3.11 -7.47
CA GLN A 104 -2.92 -4.35 -7.89
C GLN A 104 -2.00 -4.89 -6.80
N ALA A 105 -1.28 -3.99 -6.11
CA ALA A 105 -0.40 -4.37 -5.00
C ALA A 105 -1.21 -4.94 -3.81
N TRP A 106 -2.30 -4.29 -3.42
CA TRP A 106 -3.19 -4.80 -2.38
C TRP A 106 -3.79 -6.16 -2.75
N GLY A 107 -4.26 -6.32 -4.00
CA GLY A 107 -4.78 -7.58 -4.49
C GLY A 107 -3.73 -8.71 -4.44
N ALA A 108 -2.48 -8.40 -4.75
CA ALA A 108 -1.38 -9.37 -4.66
C ALA A 108 -1.07 -9.76 -3.21
N ILE A 109 -1.04 -8.77 -2.30
CA ILE A 109 -0.80 -9.00 -0.87
C ILE A 109 -1.90 -9.86 -0.27
N MET A 110 -3.17 -9.57 -0.57
CA MET A 110 -4.31 -10.32 -0.02
C MET A 110 -4.22 -11.82 -0.28
N ARG A 111 -3.67 -12.23 -1.42
CA ARG A 111 -3.50 -13.67 -1.76
C ARG A 111 -2.51 -14.39 -0.85
N GLY A 112 -1.64 -13.67 -0.16
CA GLY A 112 -0.71 -14.21 0.83
C GLY A 112 -1.34 -14.48 2.20
N TYR A 113 -2.55 -13.99 2.45
CA TYR A 113 -3.27 -14.19 3.71
C TYR A 113 -4.22 -15.38 3.62
N LYS A 114 -4.30 -16.17 4.68
CA LYS A 114 -5.21 -17.31 4.76
C LYS A 114 -6.67 -16.87 4.77
N ASN A 115 -6.96 -15.74 5.44
CA ASN A 115 -8.28 -15.14 5.53
C ASN A 115 -8.20 -13.71 5.01
N ALA A 116 -8.73 -13.48 3.82
CA ALA A 116 -8.76 -12.16 3.19
C ALA A 116 -10.21 -11.70 3.03
N LEU A 117 -10.57 -10.61 3.71
CA LEU A 117 -11.88 -9.97 3.61
C LEU A 117 -11.73 -8.64 2.89
N CYS A 118 -12.47 -8.47 1.80
CA CYS A 118 -12.59 -7.20 1.10
C CYS A 118 -14.03 -6.73 1.17
N ILE A 119 -14.25 -5.59 1.82
CA ILE A 119 -15.59 -5.04 2.02
C ILE A 119 -15.86 -4.01 0.92
N ALA A 120 -16.74 -4.37 0.00
CA ALA A 120 -17.19 -3.53 -1.11
C ALA A 120 -18.66 -3.12 -0.90
N GLY A 121 -19.09 -2.07 -1.59
CA GLY A 121 -20.49 -1.60 -1.57
C GLY A 121 -20.59 -0.08 -1.66
N THR A 122 -21.71 0.42 -2.15
CA THR A 122 -21.96 1.86 -2.30
C THR A 122 -22.01 2.58 -0.95
N HIS A 123 -22.59 1.94 0.08
CA HIS A 123 -22.73 2.48 1.43
C HIS A 123 -22.34 1.45 2.48
N GLY A 124 -22.00 1.90 3.68
CA GLY A 124 -21.77 1.04 4.84
C GLY A 124 -20.41 0.33 4.87
N LYS A 125 -19.53 0.54 3.90
CA LYS A 125 -18.21 -0.11 3.86
C LYS A 125 -17.42 0.09 5.16
N THR A 126 -17.19 1.33 5.53
CA THR A 126 -16.43 1.70 6.73
C THR A 126 -17.02 1.12 8.00
N THR A 127 -18.37 1.16 8.13
CA THR A 127 -19.08 0.57 9.27
C THR A 127 -18.88 -0.94 9.31
N THR A 128 -19.10 -1.64 8.20
CA THR A 128 -18.94 -3.10 8.12
C THR A 128 -17.49 -3.52 8.38
N THR A 129 -16.53 -2.83 7.77
CA THR A 129 -15.11 -3.08 8.00
C THR A 129 -14.73 -2.88 9.46
N SER A 130 -15.26 -1.84 10.10
CA SER A 130 -15.07 -1.58 11.54
C SER A 130 -15.66 -2.70 12.40
N MET A 131 -16.88 -3.16 12.12
CA MET A 131 -17.51 -4.26 12.84
C MET A 131 -16.71 -5.56 12.70
N CYS A 132 -16.30 -5.93 11.48
CA CYS A 132 -15.44 -7.08 11.24
C CYS A 132 -14.11 -6.97 12.01
N THR A 133 -13.51 -5.77 12.02
CA THR A 133 -12.29 -5.51 12.78
C THR A 133 -12.46 -5.75 14.26
N HIS A 134 -13.55 -5.24 14.86
CA HIS A 134 -13.84 -5.45 16.28
C HIS A 134 -13.97 -6.94 16.61
N ILE A 135 -14.70 -7.69 15.80
CA ILE A 135 -14.93 -9.13 16.01
C ILE A 135 -13.60 -9.90 15.95
N ILE A 136 -12.80 -9.64 14.90
CA ILE A 136 -11.54 -10.38 14.67
C ILE A 136 -10.48 -9.98 15.69
N MET A 137 -10.44 -8.72 16.11
CA MET A 137 -9.57 -8.27 17.20
C MET A 137 -9.97 -8.91 18.55
N ALA A 138 -11.28 -8.99 18.84
CA ALA A 138 -11.79 -9.66 20.04
C ALA A 138 -11.46 -11.16 20.03
N ALA A 139 -11.41 -11.79 18.86
CA ALA A 139 -10.96 -13.18 18.69
C ALA A 139 -9.44 -13.35 18.77
N ARG A 140 -8.68 -12.29 19.04
CA ARG A 140 -7.20 -12.26 19.18
C ARG A 140 -6.45 -12.78 17.94
N MET A 141 -7.02 -12.55 16.75
CA MET A 141 -6.43 -13.02 15.48
C MET A 141 -5.36 -12.08 14.92
N ASP A 142 -5.08 -10.96 15.56
CA ASP A 142 -4.06 -9.95 15.18
C ASP A 142 -4.08 -9.56 13.69
N PRO A 143 -5.22 -9.06 13.15
CA PRO A 143 -5.38 -8.82 11.73
C PRO A 143 -4.57 -7.62 11.22
N THR A 144 -4.22 -7.67 9.92
CA THR A 144 -3.91 -6.47 9.14
C THR A 144 -5.22 -5.86 8.67
N VAL A 145 -5.40 -4.56 8.86
CA VAL A 145 -6.66 -3.85 8.60
C VAL A 145 -6.40 -2.55 7.85
N MET A 146 -7.24 -2.23 6.88
CA MET A 146 -7.30 -0.91 6.25
C MET A 146 -8.77 -0.48 6.13
N ILE A 147 -9.09 0.68 6.72
CA ILE A 147 -10.44 1.26 6.80
C ILE A 147 -10.40 2.65 6.17
N GLY A 148 -11.47 3.06 5.52
CA GLY A 148 -11.59 4.38 4.89
C GLY A 148 -11.73 5.57 5.86
N GLY A 149 -11.69 5.32 7.17
CA GLY A 149 -11.77 6.33 8.22
C GLY A 149 -10.99 5.91 9.47
N THR A 150 -10.95 6.75 10.49
CA THR A 150 -10.30 6.44 11.77
C THR A 150 -11.20 5.55 12.63
N LEU A 151 -10.69 4.40 13.08
CA LEU A 151 -11.35 3.54 14.04
C LEU A 151 -10.77 3.79 15.44
N PRO A 152 -11.57 4.24 16.44
CA PRO A 152 -11.06 4.53 17.79
C PRO A 152 -10.29 3.36 18.42
N LEU A 153 -10.72 2.12 18.19
CA LEU A 153 -10.03 0.91 18.66
C LEU A 153 -8.57 0.83 18.19
N LEU A 154 -8.26 1.33 16.99
CA LEU A 154 -6.93 1.30 16.40
C LEU A 154 -6.17 2.63 16.60
N GLY A 155 -6.86 3.71 16.94
CA GLY A 155 -6.32 5.07 16.94
C GLY A 155 -5.95 5.59 15.54
N SER A 156 -6.29 4.85 14.48
CA SER A 156 -5.92 5.14 13.10
C SER A 156 -6.92 4.53 12.10
N GLY A 157 -6.71 4.77 10.81
CA GLY A 157 -7.45 4.14 9.72
C GLY A 157 -6.85 2.79 9.28
N TYR A 158 -5.77 2.35 9.89
CA TYR A 158 -5.14 1.08 9.54
C TYR A 158 -4.37 0.45 10.70
N ARG A 159 -4.05 -0.82 10.55
CA ARG A 159 -3.20 -1.60 11.43
C ARG A 159 -2.46 -2.65 10.62
N VAL A 160 -1.18 -2.84 10.89
CA VAL A 160 -0.39 -3.94 10.33
C VAL A 160 -0.22 -4.99 11.41
N GLY A 161 -1.02 -6.07 11.34
CA GLY A 161 -1.00 -7.20 12.26
C GLY A 161 0.05 -8.26 11.88
N HIS A 162 0.16 -9.32 12.69
CA HIS A 162 1.04 -10.49 12.45
C HIS A 162 0.25 -11.77 12.20
N GLY A 163 -1.08 -11.69 12.25
CA GLY A 163 -1.96 -12.83 12.00
C GLY A 163 -2.18 -13.10 10.52
N ASP A 164 -2.85 -14.21 10.25
CA ASP A 164 -3.16 -14.71 8.90
C ASP A 164 -4.40 -14.04 8.28
N THR A 165 -4.91 -12.97 8.88
CA THR A 165 -6.15 -12.31 8.46
C THR A 165 -5.86 -10.89 7.99
N ILE A 166 -6.42 -10.53 6.83
CA ILE A 166 -6.44 -9.17 6.32
C ILE A 166 -7.87 -8.71 6.06
N ILE A 167 -8.17 -7.48 6.42
CA ILE A 167 -9.46 -6.84 6.21
C ILE A 167 -9.23 -5.52 5.48
N LEU A 168 -9.74 -5.41 4.26
CA LEU A 168 -9.60 -4.19 3.45
C LEU A 168 -10.97 -3.61 3.13
N GLU A 169 -11.10 -2.31 3.27
CA GLU A 169 -12.20 -1.56 2.69
C GLU A 169 -11.88 -1.29 1.21
N SER A 170 -12.73 -1.79 0.31
CA SER A 170 -12.60 -1.56 -1.14
C SER A 170 -12.92 -0.11 -1.47
N CYS A 171 -12.04 0.54 -2.22
CA CYS A 171 -12.29 1.87 -2.76
C CYS A 171 -12.87 1.75 -4.16
N GLU A 172 -14.11 2.20 -4.35
CA GLU A 172 -14.80 2.21 -5.66
C GLU A 172 -14.26 3.30 -6.60
N TYR A 173 -13.46 4.21 -6.10
CA TYR A 173 -12.90 5.30 -6.88
C TYR A 173 -11.89 4.75 -7.90
N CYS A 174 -12.18 4.95 -9.17
CA CYS A 174 -11.34 4.53 -10.31
C CYS A 174 -11.27 3.02 -10.58
N ASN A 175 -12.33 2.23 -10.33
CA ASN A 175 -12.32 0.78 -10.59
C ASN A 175 -11.10 0.07 -10.01
N SER A 176 -10.70 0.43 -8.80
CA SER A 176 -9.40 0.05 -8.24
C SER A 176 -9.38 -1.30 -7.50
N LEU A 177 -10.43 -2.13 -7.63
CA LEU A 177 -10.43 -3.53 -7.17
C LEU A 177 -11.35 -4.37 -8.03
#